data_31954dfb11a4484d1295acdd334c0158
#
_entry.id   31954dfb11a4484d1295acdd334c0158
#
_cell.length_a   1.000
_cell.length_b   1.000
_cell.length_c   1.000
_cell.angle_alpha   90.00
_cell.angle_beta   90.00
_cell.angle_gamma   90.00
#
_symmetry.space_group_name_H-M   'P 1'
#
loop_
_entity.id
_entity.type
_entity.pdbx_description
1 polymer ?
#
loop_
_entity_poly.entity_id
_entity_poly.type
_entity_poly.pdbx_seq_one_letter_code
_entity_poly.pdbx_strand_id
1 'polypeptide(L)'
;MIKHLSLFVLAAATASFAVDVELHGEIDADYASYWDKDFSPTNAANQDIKLESKVFLDENVSVSIQGRTHSNYVSENGTEASQVRHENRATAMGDKENRWTGFNFDGVSLAWQFTPLARIVFGDLTYNAGSFSYYYWRDTEDYAVILRDQSIRGIGFEVENGKAYIGATENNSHSLAAFITYGFDLISKTEERFTITPSLDWVFGKEIGRSYTYALGTEIQYAKSSDLFSYGINATWGTHPYKGHGVHTFLVEPSFNYKFFNIAASYYQALLAEKDSSVVDQTFTEDERMFYIEPSLDLHKKFSMGFTYEFHDPSTEQHNDSRHFVGPSFYLYPTVEAEIIFWAGYNICSKGANHFSMGMSGHVEF
;
A
#
# COMPACT_ATOMS: atom_id res chain seq x y z
N MET A 1 28.17 -5.05 6.94
CA MET A 1 27.85 -3.65 6.62
C MET A 1 28.83 -2.99 5.64
N ILE A 2 30.17 -3.08 5.80
CA ILE A 2 31.13 -2.39 4.91
C ILE A 2 31.19 -2.95 3.47
N LYS A 3 30.90 -4.24 3.25
CA LYS A 3 30.98 -4.86 1.91
C LYS A 3 29.82 -4.52 0.96
N HIS A 4 28.67 -4.14 1.48
CA HIS A 4 27.50 -3.80 0.67
C HIS A 4 27.44 -2.31 0.32
N LEU A 5 28.00 -1.45 1.19
CA LEU A 5 28.22 -0.04 0.88
C LEU A 5 29.20 0.13 -0.30
N SER A 6 30.14 -0.83 -0.45
CA SER A 6 31.14 -0.82 -1.54
C SER A 6 30.50 -1.04 -2.92
N LEU A 7 29.37 -1.74 -3.03
CA LEU A 7 28.72 -1.97 -4.31
C LEU A 7 27.98 -0.70 -4.78
N PHE A 8 27.35 0.03 -3.86
CA PHE A 8 26.73 1.33 -4.16
C PHE A 8 27.78 2.40 -4.50
N VAL A 9 28.90 2.41 -3.80
CA VAL A 9 30.03 3.31 -4.11
C VAL A 9 30.68 2.92 -5.45
N LEU A 10 30.68 1.64 -5.82
CA LEU A 10 31.18 1.19 -7.12
C LEU A 10 30.22 1.58 -8.26
N ALA A 11 28.90 1.49 -8.05
CA ALA A 11 27.91 2.00 -9.01
C ALA A 11 28.00 3.53 -9.16
N ALA A 12 28.23 4.26 -8.06
CA ALA A 12 28.45 5.71 -8.10
C ALA A 12 29.83 6.09 -8.69
N ALA A 13 30.85 5.26 -8.55
CA ALA A 13 32.18 5.52 -9.10
C ALA A 13 32.30 5.22 -10.60
N THR A 14 31.47 4.34 -11.15
CA THR A 14 31.34 4.14 -12.60
C THR A 14 30.60 5.27 -13.32
N ALA A 15 29.94 6.14 -12.57
CA ALA A 15 29.25 7.34 -13.07
C ALA A 15 30.18 8.42 -13.63
N SER A 16 31.50 8.21 -13.65
CA SER A 16 32.43 9.11 -14.35
C SER A 16 32.41 8.98 -15.89
N PHE A 17 31.59 8.10 -16.44
CA PHE A 17 31.34 7.98 -17.88
C PHE A 17 29.90 8.40 -18.15
N ALA A 18 29.62 9.70 -18.32
CA ALA A 18 28.43 10.28 -18.96
C ALA A 18 27.09 9.49 -18.81
N VAL A 19 26.88 8.82 -17.68
CA VAL A 19 25.69 8.05 -17.36
C VAL A 19 24.92 8.83 -16.31
N ASP A 20 23.73 9.30 -16.65
CA ASP A 20 22.85 9.94 -15.68
C ASP A 20 22.27 8.91 -14.73
N VAL A 21 22.29 9.22 -13.43
CA VAL A 21 21.76 8.36 -12.38
C VAL A 21 20.78 9.18 -11.55
N GLU A 22 19.55 8.72 -11.51
CA GLU A 22 18.54 9.19 -10.56
C GLU A 22 18.51 8.24 -9.36
N LEU A 23 18.51 8.81 -8.18
CA LEU A 23 18.35 8.06 -6.94
C LEU A 23 17.06 8.53 -6.26
N HIS A 24 16.17 7.60 -6.01
CA HIS A 24 14.94 7.82 -5.26
C HIS A 24 14.96 6.95 -4.01
N GLY A 25 14.38 7.44 -2.95
CA GLY A 25 14.29 6.68 -1.73
C GLY A 25 13.10 7.08 -0.89
N GLU A 26 12.68 6.16 -0.05
CA GLU A 26 11.61 6.32 0.90
C GLU A 26 12.09 5.80 2.26
N ILE A 27 11.90 6.58 3.30
CA ILE A 27 12.18 6.20 4.68
C ILE A 27 10.90 6.35 5.48
N ASP A 28 10.44 5.24 6.03
CA ASP A 28 9.31 5.18 6.94
C ASP A 28 9.80 4.81 8.34
N ALA A 29 9.26 5.45 9.36
CA ALA A 29 9.51 5.12 10.76
C ALA A 29 8.22 5.28 11.55
N ASP A 30 7.73 4.18 12.10
CA ASP A 30 6.51 4.13 12.88
C ASP A 30 6.81 3.72 14.32
N TYR A 31 6.17 4.37 15.24
CA TYR A 31 6.15 3.99 16.65
C TYR A 31 4.72 4.04 17.17
N ALA A 32 4.33 3.00 17.89
CA ALA A 32 3.04 2.93 18.52
C ALA A 32 3.15 2.42 19.96
N SER A 33 2.35 2.95 20.85
CA SER A 33 2.18 2.50 22.21
C SER A 33 0.71 2.27 22.51
N TYR A 34 0.45 1.12 23.09
CA TYR A 34 -0.85 0.64 23.49
C TYR A 34 -0.89 0.55 25.02
N TRP A 35 -1.95 1.01 25.63
CA TRP A 35 -2.09 1.10 27.07
C TRP A 35 -3.36 0.38 27.51
N ASP A 36 -3.20 -0.71 28.22
CA ASP A 36 -4.31 -1.48 28.79
C ASP A 36 -5.00 -0.73 29.97
N LYS A 37 -6.01 -1.35 30.54
CA LYS A 37 -6.73 -0.80 31.70
C LYS A 37 -5.87 -0.59 32.94
N ASP A 38 -4.74 -1.28 33.03
CA ASP A 38 -3.80 -1.23 34.15
C ASP A 38 -2.64 -0.26 33.89
N PHE A 39 -2.73 0.50 32.78
CA PHE A 39 -1.69 1.41 32.29
C PHE A 39 -0.33 0.75 32.03
N SER A 40 -0.37 -0.52 31.64
CA SER A 40 0.82 -1.26 31.24
C SER A 40 1.03 -1.09 29.73
N PRO A 41 2.11 -0.43 29.28
CA PRO A 41 2.31 -0.18 27.86
C PRO A 41 2.86 -1.40 27.15
N THR A 42 2.32 -1.66 25.97
CA THR A 42 2.93 -2.49 24.93
C THR A 42 3.38 -1.57 23.80
N ASN A 43 4.59 -1.72 23.34
CA ASN A 43 5.17 -0.84 22.33
C ASN A 43 5.53 -1.63 21.07
N ALA A 44 5.30 -1.02 19.93
CA ALA A 44 5.73 -1.51 18.63
C ALA A 44 6.47 -0.40 17.88
N ALA A 45 7.48 -0.75 17.14
CA ALA A 45 8.19 0.15 16.26
C ALA A 45 8.54 -0.55 14.95
N ASN A 46 8.48 0.17 13.86
CA ASN A 46 8.85 -0.29 12.54
C ASN A 46 9.67 0.78 11.84
N GLN A 47 10.64 0.36 11.06
CA GLN A 47 11.41 1.22 10.18
C GLN A 47 11.58 0.50 8.85
N ASP A 48 11.33 1.20 7.77
CA ASP A 48 11.48 0.70 6.40
C ASP A 48 12.30 1.71 5.59
N ILE A 49 13.24 1.22 4.82
CA ILE A 49 14.04 2.03 3.90
C ILE A 49 13.98 1.36 2.54
N LYS A 50 13.40 2.06 1.58
CA LYS A 50 13.36 1.65 0.17
C LYS A 50 14.30 2.54 -0.61
N LEU A 51 15.04 1.95 -1.54
CA LEU A 51 15.94 2.67 -2.45
C LEU A 51 15.71 2.17 -3.87
N GLU A 52 15.57 3.12 -4.77
CA GLU A 52 15.58 2.88 -6.21
C GLU A 52 16.70 3.68 -6.85
N SER A 53 17.53 3.01 -7.65
CA SER A 53 18.53 3.64 -8.50
C SER A 53 18.16 3.41 -9.95
N LYS A 54 17.94 4.49 -10.69
CA LYS A 54 17.67 4.45 -12.12
C LYS A 54 18.85 4.99 -12.88
N VAL A 55 19.45 4.14 -13.68
CA VAL A 55 20.66 4.40 -14.49
C VAL A 55 20.24 4.55 -15.93
N PHE A 56 20.48 5.70 -16.54
CA PHE A 56 20.21 5.94 -17.96
C PHE A 56 21.47 5.59 -18.75
N LEU A 57 21.38 4.54 -19.56
CA LEU A 57 22.46 4.09 -20.44
C LEU A 57 22.54 4.99 -21.68
N ASP A 58 21.40 5.48 -22.14
CA ASP A 58 21.22 6.53 -23.12
C ASP A 58 19.84 7.19 -22.92
N GLU A 59 19.43 8.10 -23.79
CA GLU A 59 18.14 8.81 -23.73
C GLU A 59 16.90 7.90 -23.82
N ASN A 60 17.07 6.67 -24.28
CA ASN A 60 15.98 5.71 -24.50
C ASN A 60 16.07 4.45 -23.65
N VAL A 61 17.22 4.19 -23.01
CA VAL A 61 17.46 2.95 -22.27
C VAL A 61 17.81 3.26 -20.82
N SER A 62 17.05 2.69 -19.89
CA SER A 62 17.32 2.80 -18.47
C SER A 62 17.27 1.43 -17.78
N VAL A 63 18.05 1.32 -16.70
CA VAL A 63 18.01 0.18 -15.77
C VAL A 63 17.60 0.69 -14.41
N SER A 64 16.57 0.09 -13.83
CA SER A 64 16.13 0.35 -12.46
C SER A 64 16.55 -0.79 -11.55
N ILE A 65 17.10 -0.45 -10.40
CA ILE A 65 17.51 -1.39 -9.34
C ILE A 65 16.81 -0.96 -8.07
N GLN A 66 16.00 -1.85 -7.51
CA GLN A 66 15.24 -1.60 -6.30
C GLN A 66 15.71 -2.50 -5.18
N GLY A 67 15.64 -2.00 -3.96
CA GLY A 67 15.91 -2.79 -2.78
C GLY A 67 15.46 -2.11 -1.51
N ARG A 68 15.28 -2.90 -0.47
CA ARG A 68 14.83 -2.41 0.84
C ARG A 68 15.48 -3.12 2.02
N THR A 69 15.42 -2.46 3.14
CA THR A 69 15.72 -3.04 4.45
C THR A 69 14.68 -2.57 5.45
N HIS A 70 14.34 -3.40 6.40
CA HIS A 70 13.37 -3.06 7.45
C HIS A 70 13.81 -3.58 8.80
N SER A 71 13.25 -3.00 9.85
CA SER A 71 13.44 -3.39 11.24
C SER A 71 12.11 -3.31 11.97
N ASN A 72 11.77 -4.36 12.70
CA ASN A 72 10.58 -4.43 13.54
C ASN A 72 10.96 -4.64 14.99
N TYR A 73 10.24 -4.00 15.88
CA TYR A 73 10.32 -4.21 17.31
C TYR A 73 8.91 -4.31 17.89
N VAL A 74 8.65 -5.38 18.64
CA VAL A 74 7.43 -5.55 19.42
C VAL A 74 7.84 -5.97 20.82
N SER A 75 7.31 -5.34 21.87
CA SER A 75 7.60 -5.73 23.25
C SER A 75 7.06 -7.13 23.56
N GLU A 76 7.55 -7.76 24.62
CA GLU A 76 7.23 -9.14 24.98
C GLU A 76 5.73 -9.45 25.14
N ASN A 77 4.90 -8.44 25.38
CA ASN A 77 3.44 -8.56 25.45
C ASN A 77 2.74 -8.38 24.10
N GLY A 78 3.46 -8.54 23.01
CA GLY A 78 3.14 -8.10 21.67
C GLY A 78 1.96 -8.74 20.93
N THR A 79 1.22 -9.66 21.53
CA THR A 79 0.00 -10.21 20.89
C THR A 79 -1.14 -9.20 20.80
N GLU A 80 -1.08 -8.11 21.56
CA GLU A 80 -2.10 -7.07 21.57
C GLU A 80 -1.64 -5.76 20.87
N ALA A 81 -0.35 -5.62 20.58
CA ALA A 81 0.15 -4.51 19.77
C ALA A 81 -0.43 -4.51 18.36
N SER A 82 -0.89 -5.69 17.91
CA SER A 82 -1.59 -5.89 16.65
C SER A 82 -2.91 -5.11 16.52
N GLN A 83 -3.29 -4.32 17.46
CA GLN A 83 -4.53 -3.56 17.47
C GLN A 83 -4.31 -2.03 17.44
N VAL A 84 -3.09 -1.62 17.20
CA VAL A 84 -2.74 -0.20 17.12
C VAL A 84 -2.84 0.28 15.66
N ARG A 85 -3.28 1.50 15.47
CA ARG A 85 -3.26 2.16 14.15
C ARG A 85 -1.85 2.06 13.54
N HIS A 86 -1.74 1.86 12.25
CA HIS A 86 -0.48 1.61 11.52
C HIS A 86 0.22 0.29 11.81
N GLU A 87 -0.50 -0.63 12.31
CA GLU A 87 -0.08 -1.95 12.71
C GLU A 87 0.58 -2.79 11.63
N ASN A 88 0.15 -2.61 10.43
CA ASN A 88 0.45 -3.45 9.28
C ASN A 88 1.93 -3.65 9.02
N ARG A 89 2.74 -2.71 9.43
CA ARG A 89 4.18 -2.76 9.23
C ARG A 89 4.92 -3.43 10.38
N ALA A 90 4.46 -3.22 11.61
CA ALA A 90 5.16 -3.73 12.79
C ALA A 90 4.89 -5.21 13.09
N THR A 91 3.70 -5.73 12.75
CA THR A 91 3.29 -7.10 13.11
C THR A 91 3.44 -8.13 12.03
N ALA A 92 3.55 -7.71 10.77
CA ALA A 92 3.64 -8.62 9.62
C ALA A 92 4.73 -9.69 9.73
N MET A 93 5.72 -9.49 10.60
CA MET A 93 6.95 -10.26 10.55
C MET A 93 7.13 -11.25 11.70
N GLY A 94 6.25 -11.29 12.69
CA GLY A 94 6.26 -12.31 13.74
C GLY A 94 7.57 -12.47 14.54
N ASP A 95 8.58 -11.70 14.21
CA ASP A 95 9.90 -11.77 14.81
C ASP A 95 10.00 -10.88 16.04
N LYS A 96 10.14 -11.50 17.17
CA LYS A 96 10.38 -10.85 18.47
C LYS A 96 11.77 -10.21 18.58
N GLU A 97 12.57 -10.26 17.53
CA GLU A 97 13.94 -9.77 17.54
C GLU A 97 14.06 -8.40 16.90
N ASN A 98 14.51 -7.44 17.67
CA ASN A 98 14.88 -6.09 17.19
C ASN A 98 16.12 -6.18 16.30
N ARG A 99 15.95 -6.53 15.03
CA ARG A 99 17.04 -6.62 14.06
C ARG A 99 16.66 -5.98 12.75
N TRP A 100 17.59 -5.21 12.23
CA TRP A 100 17.56 -4.83 10.84
C TRP A 100 17.74 -6.08 9.97
N THR A 101 16.84 -6.27 9.02
CA THR A 101 17.09 -7.24 7.95
C THR A 101 18.29 -6.79 7.14
N GLY A 102 18.97 -7.72 6.49
CA GLY A 102 19.94 -7.35 5.48
C GLY A 102 19.25 -6.55 4.36
N PHE A 103 20.02 -5.72 3.65
CA PHE A 103 19.49 -5.07 2.46
C PHE A 103 19.14 -6.13 1.42
N ASN A 104 17.88 -6.20 1.02
CA ASN A 104 17.36 -7.14 0.06
C ASN A 104 17.15 -6.42 -1.28
N PHE A 105 17.53 -7.07 -2.36
CA PHE A 105 17.17 -6.61 -3.69
C PHE A 105 15.74 -7.03 -3.98
N ASP A 106 14.87 -6.06 -4.23
CA ASP A 106 13.47 -6.30 -4.54
C ASP A 106 13.25 -6.53 -6.03
N GLY A 107 14.16 -6.02 -6.87
CA GLY A 107 14.10 -6.28 -8.29
C GLY A 107 15.07 -5.47 -9.13
N VAL A 108 15.25 -5.95 -10.36
CA VAL A 108 15.99 -5.28 -11.42
C VAL A 108 15.16 -5.29 -12.69
N SER A 109 14.99 -4.12 -13.30
CA SER A 109 14.31 -4.00 -14.59
C SER A 109 15.11 -3.15 -15.57
N LEU A 110 14.94 -3.45 -16.86
CA LEU A 110 15.47 -2.69 -17.97
C LEU A 110 14.31 -2.16 -18.79
N ALA A 111 14.28 -0.86 -19.07
CA ALA A 111 13.31 -0.23 -19.92
C ALA A 111 13.95 0.31 -21.19
N TRP A 112 13.30 0.06 -22.33
CA TRP A 112 13.64 0.61 -23.62
C TRP A 112 12.46 1.41 -24.17
N GLN A 113 12.61 2.73 -24.21
CA GLN A 113 11.62 3.65 -24.75
C GLN A 113 11.86 3.84 -26.25
N PHE A 114 11.06 3.21 -27.08
CA PHE A 114 11.21 3.28 -28.53
C PHE A 114 10.35 4.38 -29.18
N THR A 115 9.37 4.94 -28.43
CA THR A 115 8.66 6.19 -28.78
C THR A 115 8.42 7.00 -27.51
N PRO A 116 8.12 8.31 -27.60
CA PRO A 116 7.78 9.12 -26.42
C PRO A 116 6.60 8.58 -25.60
N LEU A 117 5.71 7.77 -26.21
CA LEU A 117 4.48 7.28 -25.60
C LEU A 117 4.51 5.77 -25.27
N ALA A 118 5.61 5.05 -25.65
CA ALA A 118 5.63 3.60 -25.50
C ALA A 118 7.04 3.08 -25.18
N ARG A 119 7.10 2.12 -24.24
CA ARG A 119 8.33 1.43 -23.85
C ARG A 119 8.10 -0.07 -23.66
N ILE A 120 9.17 -0.83 -23.84
CA ILE A 120 9.26 -2.23 -23.47
C ILE A 120 10.09 -2.31 -22.19
N VAL A 121 9.64 -3.12 -21.25
CA VAL A 121 10.32 -3.36 -19.97
C VAL A 121 10.62 -4.85 -19.79
N PHE A 122 11.76 -5.16 -19.17
CA PHE A 122 12.21 -6.51 -18.91
C PHE A 122 12.70 -6.63 -17.48
N GLY A 123 12.45 -7.74 -16.81
CA GLY A 123 12.94 -8.00 -15.46
C GLY A 123 11.83 -8.15 -14.45
N ASP A 124 12.04 -7.61 -13.26
CA ASP A 124 11.06 -7.63 -12.18
C ASP A 124 10.07 -6.46 -12.37
N LEU A 125 8.81 -6.80 -12.64
CA LEU A 125 7.75 -5.87 -12.99
C LEU A 125 6.68 -5.90 -11.90
N THR A 126 6.57 -4.81 -11.16
CA THR A 126 5.54 -4.65 -10.13
C THR A 126 4.32 -3.93 -10.71
N TYR A 127 3.14 -4.35 -10.29
CA TYR A 127 1.88 -3.74 -10.68
C TYR A 127 0.81 -3.92 -9.62
N ASN A 128 -0.14 -3.00 -9.63
CA ASN A 128 -1.37 -3.13 -8.90
C ASN A 128 -2.52 -2.48 -9.69
N ALA A 129 -3.75 -2.78 -9.36
CA ALA A 129 -4.92 -2.28 -10.06
C ALA A 129 -5.76 -1.38 -9.17
N GLY A 130 -5.16 -0.61 -8.33
CA GLY A 130 -5.81 0.36 -7.49
C GLY A 130 -4.79 1.21 -6.77
N SER A 131 -5.21 2.35 -6.32
CA SER A 131 -4.40 3.20 -5.46
C SER A 131 -5.07 3.33 -4.12
N PHE A 132 -4.27 3.34 -3.11
CA PHE A 132 -4.71 3.59 -1.77
C PHE A 132 -4.27 4.98 -1.35
N SER A 133 -5.21 5.79 -0.97
CA SER A 133 -4.92 7.13 -0.52
C SER A 133 -4.81 7.24 1.00
N TYR A 134 -5.32 6.22 1.70
CA TYR A 134 -5.43 6.25 3.16
C TYR A 134 -5.05 4.94 3.81
N TYR A 135 -4.88 5.00 5.11
CA TYR A 135 -4.51 3.87 5.92
C TYR A 135 -5.62 2.82 5.90
N TYR A 136 -5.26 1.63 5.53
CA TYR A 136 -6.05 0.48 5.76
C TYR A 136 -5.28 -0.56 6.48
N TRP A 137 -6.07 -1.43 7.01
CA TRP A 137 -5.64 -2.53 7.83
C TRP A 137 -5.00 -3.58 6.96
N ARG A 138 -3.91 -4.17 7.45
CA ARG A 138 -3.17 -5.22 6.77
C ARG A 138 -4.07 -6.36 6.29
N ASP A 139 -5.07 -6.72 7.09
CA ASP A 139 -5.96 -7.83 6.80
C ASP A 139 -6.75 -7.61 5.50
N THR A 140 -6.99 -6.38 5.09
CA THR A 140 -7.62 -6.06 3.81
C THR A 140 -6.75 -6.46 2.61
N GLU A 141 -5.44 -6.38 2.74
CA GLU A 141 -4.52 -6.75 1.66
C GLU A 141 -4.59 -8.24 1.33
N ASP A 142 -4.89 -9.09 2.30
CA ASP A 142 -4.96 -10.53 2.10
C ASP A 142 -6.15 -10.94 1.23
N TYR A 143 -7.24 -10.18 1.24
CA TYR A 143 -8.42 -10.41 0.41
C TYR A 143 -8.39 -9.64 -0.90
N ALA A 144 -7.83 -8.45 -0.86
CA ALA A 144 -7.90 -7.51 -1.96
C ALA A 144 -6.75 -7.70 -2.94
N VAL A 145 -6.68 -8.87 -3.59
CA VAL A 145 -5.63 -9.18 -4.57
C VAL A 145 -5.48 -8.06 -5.60
N ILE A 146 -6.57 -7.46 -6.03
CA ILE A 146 -6.54 -6.40 -7.03
C ILE A 146 -5.93 -5.09 -6.50
N LEU A 147 -5.96 -4.90 -5.19
CA LEU A 147 -5.44 -3.72 -4.51
C LEU A 147 -4.02 -3.91 -3.98
N ARG A 148 -3.48 -5.09 -4.16
CA ARG A 148 -2.21 -5.53 -3.63
C ARG A 148 -1.13 -5.45 -4.71
N ASP A 149 0.07 -5.06 -4.34
CA ASP A 149 1.22 -5.14 -5.23
C ASP A 149 1.48 -6.59 -5.63
N GLN A 150 1.54 -6.80 -6.93
CA GLN A 150 1.86 -8.06 -7.56
C GLN A 150 3.13 -7.89 -8.37
N SER A 151 3.90 -8.96 -8.53
CA SER A 151 5.10 -8.95 -9.35
C SER A 151 5.15 -10.10 -10.35
N ILE A 152 5.76 -9.81 -11.48
CA ILE A 152 6.07 -10.74 -12.56
C ILE A 152 7.52 -10.52 -12.95
N ARG A 153 8.28 -11.61 -13.07
CA ARG A 153 9.59 -11.58 -13.70
C ARG A 153 9.46 -11.94 -15.16
N GLY A 154 9.58 -10.96 -16.05
CA GLY A 154 9.26 -11.20 -17.45
C GLY A 154 9.46 -10.01 -18.36
N ILE A 155 8.52 -9.85 -19.29
CA ILE A 155 8.50 -8.77 -20.27
C ILE A 155 7.19 -7.99 -20.16
N GLY A 156 7.28 -6.68 -20.35
CA GLY A 156 6.15 -5.78 -20.36
C GLY A 156 6.17 -4.81 -21.53
N PHE A 157 5.00 -4.33 -21.85
CA PHE A 157 4.76 -3.24 -22.76
C PHE A 157 3.96 -2.17 -22.03
N GLU A 158 4.44 -0.95 -22.03
CA GLU A 158 3.81 0.19 -21.36
C GLU A 158 3.56 1.31 -22.35
N VAL A 159 2.40 1.92 -22.21
CA VAL A 159 1.99 3.16 -22.87
C VAL A 159 1.52 4.15 -21.82
N GLU A 160 1.29 5.40 -22.21
CA GLU A 160 0.91 6.49 -21.30
C GLU A 160 -0.17 6.09 -20.27
N ASN A 161 -1.25 5.43 -20.71
CA ASN A 161 -2.39 5.08 -19.86
C ASN A 161 -2.56 3.58 -19.68
N GLY A 162 -1.58 2.75 -20.02
CA GLY A 162 -1.77 1.31 -19.97
C GLY A 162 -0.48 0.52 -19.90
N LYS A 163 -0.61 -0.71 -19.42
CA LYS A 163 0.49 -1.66 -19.33
C LYS A 163 0.00 -3.08 -19.51
N ALA A 164 0.85 -3.90 -20.13
CA ALA A 164 0.62 -5.32 -20.29
C ALA A 164 1.92 -6.07 -19.98
N TYR A 165 1.87 -7.01 -19.03
CA TYR A 165 3.00 -7.77 -18.55
C TYR A 165 2.75 -9.27 -18.71
N ILE A 166 3.80 -10.03 -18.96
CA ILE A 166 3.77 -11.49 -18.94
C ILE A 166 5.12 -12.04 -18.44
N GLY A 167 5.06 -13.05 -17.58
CA GLY A 167 6.26 -13.66 -17.03
C GLY A 167 5.97 -14.66 -15.93
N ALA A 168 7.04 -15.14 -15.28
CA ALA A 168 6.93 -16.01 -14.13
C ALA A 168 6.41 -15.22 -12.90
N THR A 169 5.59 -15.83 -12.09
CA THR A 169 5.20 -15.26 -10.80
C THR A 169 6.39 -15.31 -9.84
N GLU A 170 6.51 -14.31 -8.99
CA GLU A 170 7.65 -14.16 -8.06
C GLU A 170 7.84 -15.40 -7.16
N ASN A 171 6.74 -15.92 -6.64
CA ASN A 171 6.78 -17.01 -5.65
C ASN A 171 6.85 -18.42 -6.27
N ASN A 172 6.70 -18.55 -7.57
CA ASN A 172 6.74 -19.84 -8.24
C ASN A 172 7.18 -19.74 -9.71
N SER A 173 8.43 -20.11 -9.96
CA SER A 173 9.02 -20.10 -11.31
C SER A 173 8.33 -21.05 -12.30
N HIS A 174 7.45 -21.94 -11.85
CA HIS A 174 6.69 -22.86 -12.71
C HIS A 174 5.34 -22.29 -13.16
N SER A 175 4.93 -21.14 -12.61
CA SER A 175 3.68 -20.48 -12.98
C SER A 175 3.97 -19.23 -13.82
N LEU A 176 3.18 -19.05 -14.87
CA LEU A 176 3.16 -17.84 -15.67
C LEU A 176 1.96 -16.99 -15.30
N ALA A 177 2.15 -15.69 -15.26
CA ALA A 177 1.05 -14.75 -15.15
C ALA A 177 1.08 -13.72 -16.29
N ALA A 178 -0.08 -13.20 -16.64
CA ALA A 178 -0.24 -12.09 -17.55
C ALA A 178 -1.15 -11.04 -16.92
N PHE A 179 -0.71 -9.80 -16.97
CA PHE A 179 -1.45 -8.64 -16.46
C PHE A 179 -1.69 -7.66 -17.60
N ILE A 180 -2.87 -7.07 -17.63
CA ILE A 180 -3.20 -5.98 -18.55
C ILE A 180 -4.11 -4.97 -17.87
N THR A 181 -3.81 -3.69 -18.06
CA THR A 181 -4.64 -2.57 -17.63
C THR A 181 -4.57 -1.43 -18.64
N TYR A 182 -5.66 -0.65 -18.72
CA TYR A 182 -5.67 0.56 -19.53
C TYR A 182 -6.67 1.58 -18.97
N GLY A 183 -6.20 2.81 -18.74
CA GLY A 183 -7.00 3.94 -18.29
C GLY A 183 -7.67 4.67 -19.43
N PHE A 184 -8.99 4.78 -19.38
CA PHE A 184 -9.81 5.55 -20.31
C PHE A 184 -10.16 6.90 -19.69
N ASP A 185 -9.54 7.97 -20.17
CA ASP A 185 -9.89 9.33 -19.77
C ASP A 185 -11.19 9.77 -20.46
N LEU A 186 -12.30 9.71 -19.73
CA LEU A 186 -13.61 10.11 -20.23
C LEU A 186 -13.82 11.63 -20.14
N ILE A 187 -13.21 12.26 -19.15
CA ILE A 187 -13.09 13.72 -19.01
C ILE A 187 -11.64 14.02 -18.70
N SER A 188 -11.03 14.90 -19.50
CA SER A 188 -9.66 15.36 -19.33
C SER A 188 -9.61 16.87 -19.49
N LYS A 189 -9.98 17.59 -18.46
CA LYS A 189 -9.92 19.03 -18.35
C LYS A 189 -9.02 19.44 -17.18
N THR A 190 -8.48 20.63 -17.19
CA THR A 190 -7.62 21.13 -16.12
C THR A 190 -8.32 21.11 -14.76
N GLU A 191 -9.62 21.40 -14.74
CA GLU A 191 -10.39 21.49 -13.50
C GLU A 191 -11.25 20.24 -13.21
N GLU A 192 -11.30 19.29 -14.14
CA GLU A 192 -12.19 18.13 -14.02
C GLU A 192 -11.59 16.92 -14.76
N ARG A 193 -11.41 15.83 -14.05
CA ARG A 193 -10.90 14.57 -14.60
C ARG A 193 -11.81 13.41 -14.23
N PHE A 194 -12.07 12.53 -15.20
CA PHE A 194 -12.76 11.28 -14.98
C PHE A 194 -12.08 10.16 -15.77
N THR A 195 -11.54 9.18 -15.06
CA THR A 195 -10.81 8.04 -15.63
C THR A 195 -11.43 6.73 -15.14
N ILE A 196 -11.53 5.74 -16.03
CA ILE A 196 -11.89 4.37 -15.70
C ILE A 196 -10.76 3.47 -16.15
N THR A 197 -10.24 2.65 -15.25
CA THR A 197 -9.08 1.79 -15.48
C THR A 197 -9.44 0.33 -15.18
N PRO A 198 -9.96 -0.43 -16.15
CA PRO A 198 -10.13 -1.87 -16.02
C PRO A 198 -8.78 -2.59 -16.02
N SER A 199 -8.72 -3.70 -15.30
CA SER A 199 -7.53 -4.55 -15.21
C SER A 199 -7.90 -6.03 -15.20
N LEU A 200 -7.00 -6.84 -15.73
CA LEU A 200 -7.07 -8.29 -15.70
C LEU A 200 -5.69 -8.84 -15.31
N ASP A 201 -5.68 -9.70 -14.32
CA ASP A 201 -4.54 -10.54 -13.97
C ASP A 201 -4.92 -12.00 -14.18
N TRP A 202 -4.11 -12.75 -14.93
CA TRP A 202 -4.37 -14.15 -15.26
C TRP A 202 -3.14 -15.01 -14.93
N VAL A 203 -3.35 -16.07 -14.16
CA VAL A 203 -2.30 -17.02 -13.81
C VAL A 203 -2.50 -18.35 -14.53
N PHE A 204 -1.45 -18.80 -15.21
CA PHE A 204 -1.42 -20.04 -15.97
C PHE A 204 -0.59 -21.09 -15.23
N GLY A 205 -1.05 -22.32 -15.19
CA GLY A 205 -0.30 -23.44 -14.65
C GLY A 205 -1.03 -24.19 -13.55
N LYS A 206 -0.45 -25.32 -13.15
CA LYS A 206 -1.02 -26.18 -12.11
C LYS A 206 -0.54 -25.82 -10.71
N GLU A 207 0.69 -25.33 -10.63
CA GLU A 207 1.27 -24.84 -9.39
C GLU A 207 1.21 -23.32 -9.43
N ILE A 208 0.26 -22.78 -8.74
CA ILE A 208 -0.04 -21.36 -8.77
C ILE A 208 0.78 -20.68 -7.68
N GLY A 209 1.66 -19.78 -8.06
CA GLY A 209 2.39 -18.90 -7.12
C GLY A 209 1.50 -17.88 -6.42
N ARG A 210 0.24 -17.77 -6.89
CA ARG A 210 -0.84 -17.00 -6.29
C ARG A 210 -2.02 -17.90 -5.96
N SER A 211 -2.84 -17.50 -5.01
CA SER A 211 -4.02 -18.26 -4.59
C SER A 211 -5.19 -18.23 -5.57
N TYR A 212 -5.06 -17.59 -6.72
CA TYR A 212 -6.12 -17.41 -7.72
C TYR A 212 -5.63 -17.73 -9.13
N THR A 213 -6.55 -18.04 -10.03
CA THR A 213 -6.29 -18.26 -11.45
C THR A 213 -6.54 -17.02 -12.31
N TYR A 214 -7.39 -16.12 -11.87
CA TYR A 214 -7.61 -14.80 -12.49
C TYR A 214 -8.07 -13.80 -11.44
N ALA A 215 -7.79 -12.53 -11.68
CA ALA A 215 -8.37 -11.41 -10.96
C ALA A 215 -8.83 -10.36 -11.97
N LEU A 216 -10.04 -9.85 -11.79
CA LEU A 216 -10.59 -8.75 -12.56
C LEU A 216 -10.73 -7.55 -11.64
N GLY A 217 -10.45 -6.37 -12.16
CA GLY A 217 -10.61 -5.14 -11.41
C GLY A 217 -11.01 -3.96 -12.29
N THR A 218 -11.53 -2.96 -11.64
CA THR A 218 -11.80 -1.66 -12.25
C THR A 218 -11.57 -0.59 -11.20
N GLU A 219 -10.74 0.38 -11.53
CA GLU A 219 -10.59 1.62 -10.78
C GLU A 219 -11.35 2.74 -11.47
N ILE A 220 -12.04 3.55 -10.69
CA ILE A 220 -12.75 4.75 -11.13
C ILE A 220 -12.18 5.92 -10.35
N GLN A 221 -11.63 6.89 -11.05
CA GLN A 221 -11.12 8.12 -10.47
C GLN A 221 -11.92 9.30 -11.01
N TYR A 222 -12.48 10.09 -10.11
CA TYR A 222 -13.09 11.36 -10.44
C TYR A 222 -12.53 12.46 -9.56
N ALA A 223 -12.11 13.55 -10.15
CA ALA A 223 -11.64 14.73 -9.43
C ALA A 223 -12.16 16.00 -10.09
N LYS A 224 -12.54 16.96 -9.27
CA LYS A 224 -12.88 18.31 -9.69
C LYS A 224 -12.31 19.34 -8.73
N SER A 225 -11.74 20.39 -9.28
CA SER A 225 -11.11 21.46 -8.53
C SER A 225 -11.56 22.84 -9.02
N SER A 226 -11.50 23.81 -8.13
CA SER A 226 -11.66 25.24 -8.40
C SER A 226 -10.75 26.01 -7.44
N ASP A 227 -10.66 27.32 -7.58
CA ASP A 227 -9.88 28.17 -6.67
C ASP A 227 -10.27 28.08 -5.20
N LEU A 228 -11.48 27.62 -4.90
CA LEU A 228 -12.04 27.61 -3.54
C LEU A 228 -12.16 26.22 -2.96
N PHE A 229 -12.38 25.21 -3.78
CA PHE A 229 -12.61 23.84 -3.32
C PHE A 229 -12.10 22.83 -4.34
N SER A 230 -11.78 21.66 -3.83
CA SER A 230 -11.61 20.47 -4.64
C SER A 230 -12.33 19.29 -4.00
N TYR A 231 -12.80 18.37 -4.82
CA TYR A 231 -13.32 17.10 -4.35
C TYR A 231 -12.96 15.99 -5.32
N GLY A 232 -12.85 14.78 -4.80
CA GLY A 232 -12.51 13.62 -5.56
C GLY A 232 -13.18 12.36 -5.02
N ILE A 233 -13.25 11.37 -5.85
CA ILE A 233 -13.60 10.00 -5.51
C ILE A 233 -12.63 9.10 -6.24
N ASN A 234 -11.96 8.23 -5.48
CA ASN A 234 -11.30 7.04 -5.99
C ASN A 234 -12.13 5.83 -5.57
N ALA A 235 -12.50 4.97 -6.52
CA ALA A 235 -13.27 3.77 -6.22
C ALA A 235 -12.67 2.60 -6.99
N THR A 236 -12.38 1.51 -6.29
CA THR A 236 -11.85 0.28 -6.88
C THR A 236 -12.78 -0.88 -6.55
N TRP A 237 -13.08 -1.66 -7.56
CA TRP A 237 -13.72 -2.95 -7.43
C TRP A 237 -12.81 -4.02 -7.97
N GLY A 238 -12.75 -5.16 -7.28
CA GLY A 238 -12.02 -6.32 -7.74
C GLY A 238 -12.77 -7.62 -7.45
N THR A 239 -12.49 -8.64 -8.25
CA THR A 239 -12.98 -9.99 -8.00
C THR A 239 -11.94 -11.02 -8.42
N HIS A 240 -11.81 -12.05 -7.61
CA HIS A 240 -10.96 -13.21 -7.90
C HIS A 240 -11.49 -14.45 -7.18
N PRO A 241 -11.22 -15.67 -7.69
CA PRO A 241 -11.48 -16.89 -6.93
C PRO A 241 -10.41 -17.08 -5.85
N TYR A 242 -10.85 -17.43 -4.66
CA TYR A 242 -9.99 -17.82 -3.56
C TYR A 242 -10.41 -19.19 -3.05
N LYS A 243 -9.51 -20.18 -3.09
CA LYS A 243 -9.79 -21.58 -2.68
C LYS A 243 -11.10 -22.16 -3.27
N GLY A 244 -11.46 -21.76 -4.48
CA GLY A 244 -12.69 -22.22 -5.16
C GLY A 244 -13.92 -21.33 -4.93
N HIS A 245 -13.82 -20.31 -4.10
CA HIS A 245 -14.91 -19.35 -3.81
C HIS A 245 -14.61 -18.02 -4.47
N GLY A 246 -15.65 -17.29 -4.92
CA GLY A 246 -15.51 -15.93 -5.42
C GLY A 246 -15.30 -14.94 -4.26
N VAL A 247 -14.33 -14.05 -4.40
CA VAL A 247 -14.14 -12.90 -3.51
C VAL A 247 -14.42 -11.64 -4.32
N HIS A 248 -15.19 -10.72 -3.75
CA HIS A 248 -15.40 -9.38 -4.28
C HIS A 248 -14.89 -8.37 -3.29
N THR A 249 -14.08 -7.43 -3.74
CA THR A 249 -13.55 -6.35 -2.93
C THR A 249 -14.00 -5.00 -3.47
N PHE A 250 -14.33 -4.08 -2.58
CA PHE A 250 -14.72 -2.73 -2.88
C PHE A 250 -13.94 -1.77 -2.00
N LEU A 251 -13.36 -0.75 -2.60
CA LEU A 251 -12.78 0.37 -1.91
C LEU A 251 -13.36 1.65 -2.49
N VAL A 252 -13.79 2.58 -1.65
CA VAL A 252 -14.25 3.91 -2.08
C VAL A 252 -13.64 4.96 -1.16
N GLU A 253 -12.93 5.91 -1.76
CA GLU A 253 -12.18 6.95 -1.07
C GLU A 253 -12.60 8.34 -1.55
N PRO A 254 -13.66 8.92 -0.97
CA PRO A 254 -14.03 10.30 -1.23
C PRO A 254 -13.11 11.27 -0.48
N SER A 255 -12.80 12.38 -1.12
CA SER A 255 -12.07 13.50 -0.53
C SER A 255 -12.74 14.82 -0.85
N PHE A 256 -12.63 15.77 0.07
CA PHE A 256 -13.14 17.13 -0.10
C PHE A 256 -12.23 18.11 0.60
N ASN A 257 -11.86 19.20 -0.10
CA ASN A 257 -11.05 20.26 0.44
C ASN A 257 -11.76 21.60 0.18
N TYR A 258 -11.83 22.42 1.20
CA TYR A 258 -12.35 23.79 1.11
C TYR A 258 -11.46 24.72 1.91
N LYS A 259 -10.61 25.51 1.22
CA LYS A 259 -9.62 26.39 1.84
C LYS A 259 -8.69 25.61 2.78
N PHE A 260 -8.86 25.84 4.08
CA PHE A 260 -8.08 25.20 5.15
C PHE A 260 -8.76 23.96 5.76
N PHE A 261 -9.95 23.63 5.32
CA PHE A 261 -10.71 22.47 5.82
C PHE A 261 -10.69 21.34 4.82
N ASN A 262 -10.34 20.16 5.28
CA ASN A 262 -10.27 18.96 4.47
C ASN A 262 -11.08 17.83 5.11
N ILE A 263 -11.64 16.95 4.31
CA ILE A 263 -12.23 15.69 4.74
C ILE A 263 -11.68 14.60 3.83
N ALA A 264 -11.12 13.56 4.42
CA ALA A 264 -10.79 12.32 3.78
C ALA A 264 -11.63 11.20 4.38
N ALA A 265 -12.09 10.28 3.55
CA ALA A 265 -12.77 9.08 4.03
C ALA A 265 -12.40 7.87 3.16
N SER A 266 -12.53 6.69 3.73
CA SER A 266 -12.34 5.43 3.03
C SER A 266 -13.37 4.42 3.51
N TYR A 267 -13.95 3.67 2.60
CA TYR A 267 -14.79 2.53 2.89
C TYR A 267 -14.28 1.32 2.11
N TYR A 268 -13.96 0.28 2.82
CA TYR A 268 -13.55 -1.00 2.25
C TYR A 268 -14.52 -2.10 2.65
N GLN A 269 -14.78 -3.01 1.73
CA GLN A 269 -15.53 -4.22 1.99
C GLN A 269 -14.99 -5.37 1.13
N ALA A 270 -14.76 -6.53 1.77
CA ALA A 270 -14.56 -7.80 1.12
C ALA A 270 -15.79 -8.68 1.33
N LEU A 271 -16.29 -9.30 0.26
CA LEU A 271 -17.44 -10.18 0.27
C LEU A 271 -17.02 -11.56 -0.25
N LEU A 272 -17.32 -12.61 0.50
CA LEU A 272 -17.16 -14.00 0.07
C LEU A 272 -18.46 -14.48 -0.59
N ALA A 273 -18.40 -14.94 -1.83
CA ALA A 273 -19.60 -15.37 -2.57
C ALA A 273 -20.25 -16.64 -2.02
N GLU A 274 -19.48 -17.51 -1.35
CA GLU A 274 -19.97 -18.74 -0.72
C GLU A 274 -19.32 -18.92 0.65
N LYS A 275 -20.15 -19.16 1.66
CA LYS A 275 -19.75 -19.31 3.05
C LYS A 275 -19.81 -20.78 3.47
N ASP A 276 -18.99 -21.62 2.87
CA ASP A 276 -18.88 -23.01 3.29
C ASP A 276 -17.74 -23.18 4.31
N SER A 277 -18.12 -23.27 5.56
CA SER A 277 -17.21 -23.43 6.71
C SER A 277 -16.33 -24.68 6.67
N SER A 278 -16.60 -25.63 5.75
CA SER A 278 -15.84 -26.88 5.64
C SER A 278 -14.56 -26.74 4.80
N VAL A 279 -14.42 -25.67 4.01
CA VAL A 279 -13.36 -25.51 3.02
C VAL A 279 -12.46 -24.31 3.31
N VAL A 280 -12.89 -23.42 4.19
CA VAL A 280 -12.21 -22.14 4.43
C VAL A 280 -11.25 -22.31 5.61
N ASP A 281 -10.02 -21.89 5.41
CA ASP A 281 -9.05 -21.72 6.49
C ASP A 281 -9.64 -20.74 7.52
N GLN A 282 -9.46 -21.01 8.80
CA GLN A 282 -10.09 -20.26 9.89
C GLN A 282 -9.84 -18.72 9.85
N THR A 283 -8.93 -18.28 9.01
CA THR A 283 -8.57 -16.87 8.82
C THR A 283 -9.49 -16.11 7.86
N PHE A 284 -10.26 -16.80 6.98
CA PHE A 284 -10.97 -16.17 5.85
C PHE A 284 -12.40 -16.70 5.68
N THR A 285 -13.11 -16.85 6.79
CA THR A 285 -14.45 -17.44 6.77
C THR A 285 -15.57 -16.44 6.53
N GLU A 286 -15.31 -15.13 6.54
CA GLU A 286 -16.37 -14.14 6.71
C GLU A 286 -16.09 -12.84 5.94
N ASP A 287 -17.16 -12.12 5.66
CA ASP A 287 -17.10 -10.82 5.04
C ASP A 287 -16.42 -9.81 5.98
N GLU A 288 -15.53 -9.01 5.46
CA GLU A 288 -14.84 -7.94 6.18
C GLU A 288 -15.32 -6.57 5.72
N ARG A 289 -15.36 -5.61 6.63
CA ARG A 289 -15.60 -4.21 6.29
C ARG A 289 -14.82 -3.26 7.17
N MET A 290 -14.46 -2.15 6.58
CA MET A 290 -13.76 -1.07 7.25
C MET A 290 -14.29 0.29 6.80
N PHE A 291 -14.29 1.22 7.72
CA PHE A 291 -14.62 2.62 7.46
C PHE A 291 -13.64 3.53 8.17
N TYR A 292 -13.19 4.54 7.48
CA TYR A 292 -12.32 5.60 7.98
C TYR A 292 -12.88 6.95 7.58
N ILE A 293 -12.81 7.93 8.47
CA ILE A 293 -13.07 9.34 8.15
C ILE A 293 -12.21 10.24 9.00
N GLU A 294 -11.63 11.26 8.37
CA GLU A 294 -10.83 12.27 9.04
C GLU A 294 -11.14 13.67 8.48
N PRO A 295 -11.95 14.46 9.17
CA PRO A 295 -11.96 15.91 9.00
C PRO A 295 -10.66 16.50 9.54
N SER A 296 -10.04 17.42 8.82
CA SER A 296 -8.80 18.08 9.20
C SER A 296 -8.78 19.56 8.87
N LEU A 297 -7.88 20.28 9.52
CA LEU A 297 -7.68 21.72 9.38
C LEU A 297 -6.21 22.01 9.11
N ASP A 298 -5.92 22.66 8.00
CA ASP A 298 -4.60 23.21 7.68
C ASP A 298 -4.42 24.56 8.39
N LEU A 299 -3.86 24.51 9.59
CA LEU A 299 -3.66 25.70 10.43
C LEU A 299 -2.45 26.54 9.96
N HIS A 300 -1.50 25.88 9.34
CA HIS A 300 -0.31 26.50 8.74
C HIS A 300 0.20 25.58 7.62
N LYS A 301 0.93 26.14 6.64
CA LYS A 301 1.53 25.36 5.54
C LYS A 301 2.45 24.19 5.97
N LYS A 302 2.87 24.18 7.24
CA LYS A 302 3.69 23.13 7.84
C LYS A 302 3.00 22.38 8.99
N PHE A 303 1.73 22.64 9.20
CA PHE A 303 1.03 22.03 10.32
C PHE A 303 -0.47 21.92 10.05
N SER A 304 -0.97 20.69 10.18
CA SER A 304 -2.39 20.38 10.13
C SER A 304 -2.80 19.58 11.35
N MET A 305 -4.08 19.62 11.68
CA MET A 305 -4.66 18.76 12.71
C MET A 305 -5.93 18.12 12.19
N GLY A 306 -6.10 16.85 12.48
CA GLY A 306 -7.27 16.06 12.14
C GLY A 306 -7.93 15.43 13.35
N PHE A 307 -9.09 14.88 13.13
CA PHE A 307 -9.79 14.03 14.09
C PHE A 307 -10.24 12.77 13.36
N THR A 308 -9.66 11.64 13.74
CA THR A 308 -9.87 10.37 13.07
C THR A 308 -10.95 9.57 13.76
N TYR A 309 -11.82 8.98 12.96
CA TYR A 309 -12.66 7.87 13.35
C TYR A 309 -12.42 6.69 12.38
N GLU A 310 -12.13 5.53 12.95
CA GLU A 310 -11.99 4.27 12.21
C GLU A 310 -12.94 3.23 12.80
N PHE A 311 -13.49 2.42 11.93
CA PHE A 311 -14.27 1.24 12.27
C PHE A 311 -13.74 0.06 11.46
N HIS A 312 -13.45 -1.04 12.12
CA HIS A 312 -13.06 -2.29 11.51
C HIS A 312 -13.91 -3.42 12.06
N ASP A 313 -14.50 -4.18 11.16
CA ASP A 313 -15.26 -5.38 11.44
C ASP A 313 -14.68 -6.51 10.58
N PRO A 314 -13.78 -7.33 11.13
CA PRO A 314 -13.12 -8.40 10.38
C PRO A 314 -14.08 -9.54 10.04
N SER A 315 -15.28 -9.56 10.67
CA SER A 315 -16.30 -10.55 10.47
C SER A 315 -17.68 -9.97 10.67
N THR A 316 -18.34 -9.63 9.58
CA THR A 316 -19.69 -9.06 9.63
C THR A 316 -20.76 -10.00 10.18
N GLU A 317 -20.50 -11.30 10.25
CA GLU A 317 -21.44 -12.29 10.76
C GLU A 317 -21.33 -12.49 12.27
N GLN A 318 -20.14 -12.47 12.80
CA GLN A 318 -19.96 -12.73 14.24
C GLN A 318 -19.96 -11.46 15.08
N HIS A 319 -19.62 -10.30 14.50
CA HIS A 319 -19.52 -8.97 15.17
C HIS A 319 -18.71 -9.00 16.49
N ASN A 320 -17.95 -10.05 16.72
CA ASN A 320 -17.30 -10.30 17.99
C ASN A 320 -15.93 -9.64 18.11
N ASP A 321 -15.37 -9.19 16.97
CA ASP A 321 -14.03 -8.63 16.89
C ASP A 321 -14.02 -7.21 16.30
N SER A 322 -15.21 -6.59 16.19
CA SER A 322 -15.30 -5.21 15.69
C SER A 322 -14.61 -4.22 16.62
N ARG A 323 -13.98 -3.24 16.02
CA ARG A 323 -13.22 -2.21 16.72
C ARG A 323 -13.53 -0.83 16.16
N HIS A 324 -13.64 0.13 17.05
CA HIS A 324 -13.70 1.54 16.73
C HIS A 324 -12.48 2.24 17.33
N PHE A 325 -11.82 3.06 16.54
CA PHE A 325 -10.80 3.99 17.01
C PHE A 325 -11.32 5.42 16.85
N VAL A 326 -11.05 6.26 17.84
CA VAL A 326 -11.41 7.67 17.79
C VAL A 326 -10.33 8.51 18.46
N GLY A 327 -9.85 9.54 17.78
CA GLY A 327 -8.83 10.41 18.35
C GLY A 327 -8.29 11.49 17.41
N PRO A 328 -7.53 12.45 17.96
CA PRO A 328 -6.85 13.48 17.19
C PRO A 328 -5.61 12.95 16.46
N SER A 329 -5.30 13.59 15.33
CA SER A 329 -4.07 13.45 14.57
C SER A 329 -3.46 14.82 14.34
N PHE A 330 -2.12 14.91 14.36
CA PHE A 330 -1.36 16.12 14.14
C PHE A 330 -0.31 15.84 13.07
N TYR A 331 -0.27 16.66 12.05
CA TYR A 331 0.60 16.51 10.89
C TYR A 331 1.60 17.66 10.86
N LEU A 332 2.87 17.33 10.80
CA LEU A 332 3.97 18.27 10.60
C LEU A 332 4.62 18.00 9.25
N TYR A 333 4.81 19.04 8.46
CA TYR A 333 5.47 19.00 7.16
C TYR A 333 6.77 19.81 7.22
N PRO A 334 7.88 19.23 7.69
CA PRO A 334 9.17 19.93 7.78
C PRO A 334 9.64 20.46 6.41
N THR A 335 9.48 19.64 5.37
CA THR A 335 9.69 19.97 3.96
C THR A 335 8.49 19.45 3.13
N VAL A 336 8.51 19.61 1.82
CA VAL A 336 7.48 19.04 0.93
C VAL A 336 7.64 17.53 0.76
N GLU A 337 8.84 17.00 1.02
CA GLU A 337 9.17 15.59 0.94
C GLU A 337 9.13 14.87 2.29
N ALA A 338 8.79 15.56 3.37
CA ALA A 338 8.80 14.97 4.71
C ALA A 338 7.51 15.25 5.48
N GLU A 339 6.95 14.21 6.06
CA GLU A 339 5.78 14.26 6.92
C GLU A 339 6.06 13.57 8.25
N ILE A 340 5.56 14.14 9.33
CA ILE A 340 5.54 13.52 10.65
C ILE A 340 4.12 13.58 11.18
N ILE A 341 3.57 12.43 11.53
CA ILE A 341 2.21 12.29 12.05
C ILE A 341 2.30 11.87 13.52
N PHE A 342 1.61 12.60 14.39
CA PHE A 342 1.34 12.17 15.77
C PHE A 342 -0.15 11.88 15.89
N TRP A 343 -0.49 10.78 16.51
CA TRP A 343 -1.87 10.41 16.74
C TRP A 343 -2.06 9.82 18.14
N ALA A 344 -3.23 10.01 18.69
CA ALA A 344 -3.63 9.41 19.96
C ALA A 344 -5.14 9.17 19.95
N GLY A 345 -5.59 8.11 20.60
CA GLY A 345 -7.02 7.84 20.60
C GLY A 345 -7.43 6.67 21.47
N TYR A 346 -8.73 6.45 21.49
CA TYR A 346 -9.35 5.41 22.28
C TYR A 346 -9.93 4.34 21.39
N ASN A 347 -9.58 3.09 21.67
CA ASN A 347 -10.10 1.92 21.01
C ASN A 347 -11.25 1.34 21.81
N ILE A 348 -12.40 1.17 21.15
CA ILE A 348 -13.60 0.53 21.68
C ILE A 348 -13.72 -0.81 20.96
N CYS A 349 -13.51 -1.90 21.68
CA CYS A 349 -13.48 -3.25 21.14
C CYS A 349 -14.75 -4.02 21.56
N SER A 350 -15.37 -4.73 20.62
CA SER A 350 -16.50 -5.63 20.93
C SER A 350 -16.04 -6.85 21.72
N LYS A 351 -14.79 -7.27 21.53
CA LYS A 351 -14.13 -8.35 22.26
C LYS A 351 -12.82 -7.83 22.84
N GLY A 352 -12.55 -8.18 24.10
CA GLY A 352 -11.39 -7.69 24.82
C GLY A 352 -11.65 -6.41 25.61
N ALA A 353 -10.59 -5.77 26.05
CA ALA A 353 -10.65 -4.54 26.81
C ALA A 353 -10.54 -3.32 25.89
N ASN A 354 -11.37 -2.31 26.16
CA ASN A 354 -11.15 -0.99 25.59
C ASN A 354 -9.82 -0.41 26.09
N HIS A 355 -9.12 0.33 25.24
CA HIS A 355 -7.79 0.79 25.56
C HIS A 355 -7.44 2.10 24.87
N PHE A 356 -6.45 2.79 25.42
CA PHE A 356 -5.86 3.97 24.80
C PHE A 356 -4.65 3.58 23.97
N SER A 357 -4.47 4.22 22.83
CA SER A 357 -3.28 4.07 22.00
C SER A 357 -2.78 5.40 21.49
N MET A 358 -1.50 5.50 21.25
CA MET A 358 -0.87 6.66 20.64
C MET A 358 0.33 6.23 19.81
N GLY A 359 0.72 7.06 18.86
CA GLY A 359 1.88 6.78 18.03
C GLY A 359 2.38 7.98 17.26
N MET A 360 3.44 7.71 16.54
CA MET A 360 4.10 8.63 15.65
C MET A 360 4.52 7.88 14.40
N SER A 361 4.25 8.46 13.24
CA SER A 361 4.78 8.04 11.95
C SER A 361 5.64 9.14 11.37
N GLY A 362 6.77 8.77 10.81
CA GLY A 362 7.62 9.66 10.02
C GLY A 362 7.82 9.08 8.62
N HIS A 363 7.62 9.91 7.61
CA HIS A 363 7.80 9.55 6.21
C HIS A 363 8.68 10.60 5.53
N VAL A 364 9.65 10.15 4.74
CA VAL A 364 10.53 11.01 3.94
C VAL A 364 10.75 10.36 2.58
N GLU A 365 10.50 11.13 1.51
CA GLU A 365 10.88 10.80 0.14
C GLU A 365 12.07 11.66 -0.32
N PHE A 366 12.95 11.15 -1.19
CA PHE A 366 14.08 11.90 -1.76
C PHE A 366 14.54 11.38 -3.13
#